data_cda123e19f7ff92cf295c4bc119072bb
#
_entry.id   cda123e19f7ff92cf295c4bc119072bb
#
_cell.length_a   1.000
_cell.length_b   1.000
_cell.length_c   1.000
_cell.angle_alpha   90.00
_cell.angle_beta   90.00
_cell.angle_gamma   90.00
#
_symmetry.space_group_name_H-M   'P 1'
#
loop_
_entity.id
_entity.type
_entity.pdbx_description
1 polymer ?
#
loop_
_entity_poly.entity_id
_entity_poly.type
_entity_poly.pdbx_seq_one_letter_code
_entity_poly.pdbx_strand_id
1 'polypeptide(L)'
;MLSFKNDTFKILQIADTQEGKKISPDTLDLINSALDRVEPDLVVYSGDQIWGKRTFKGNRDAIKNSLDILTKPCQNRKIPFTICFGNHDRQVGLSNEEQFEIYKEFDCFVGESEKDIDGCANHIIEIKDGDELKFLLYLIDSHSNLEIGYDNVHENQIEWYKKKRDSYEEKYGRLIPFSTFRYVKFLSF
;
A
#
# COMPACT_ATOMS: atom_id res chain seq x y z
N MET A 1 5.48 13.10 -9.83
CA MET A 1 6.45 13.26 -8.72
C MET A 1 5.67 13.67 -7.48
N LEU A 2 5.87 12.99 -6.36
CA LEU A 2 5.23 13.33 -5.09
C LEU A 2 6.04 14.43 -4.41
N SER A 3 5.39 15.58 -4.17
CA SER A 3 6.07 16.76 -3.65
C SER A 3 5.22 17.50 -2.63
N PHE A 4 5.90 18.13 -1.68
CA PHE A 4 5.27 19.01 -0.71
C PHE A 4 4.55 20.17 -1.41
N LYS A 5 3.46 20.61 -0.82
CA LYS A 5 2.70 21.79 -1.18
C LYS A 5 2.56 22.67 0.06
N ASN A 6 3.08 23.89 0.00
CA ASN A 6 3.05 24.83 1.13
C ASN A 6 3.54 24.18 2.45
N ASP A 7 4.71 23.58 2.43
CA ASP A 7 5.34 22.89 3.57
C ASP A 7 4.53 21.71 4.14
N THR A 8 3.56 21.21 3.38
CA THR A 8 2.68 20.12 3.82
C THR A 8 2.63 19.02 2.76
N PHE A 9 2.62 17.78 3.21
CA PHE A 9 2.32 16.59 2.41
C PHE A 9 1.36 15.69 3.20
N LYS A 10 0.19 15.44 2.65
CA LYS A 10 -0.86 14.69 3.34
C LYS A 10 -0.93 13.25 2.83
N ILE A 11 -0.83 12.31 3.73
CA ILE A 11 -1.02 10.88 3.44
C ILE A 11 -2.31 10.43 4.10
N LEU A 12 -3.22 9.85 3.32
CA LEU A 12 -4.39 9.14 3.83
C LEU A 12 -4.13 7.65 3.81
N GLN A 13 -4.21 7.00 4.96
CA GLN A 13 -4.15 5.54 5.06
C GLN A 13 -5.56 4.97 5.09
N ILE A 14 -5.79 3.95 4.26
CA ILE A 14 -7.02 3.16 4.21
C ILE A 14 -6.63 1.69 4.43
N ALA A 15 -7.25 1.05 5.41
CA ALA A 15 -6.98 -0.34 5.77
C ALA A 15 -8.29 -1.11 5.96
N ASP A 16 -8.21 -2.43 5.83
CA ASP A 16 -9.26 -3.33 6.30
C ASP A 16 -10.65 -3.06 5.71
N THR A 17 -10.74 -2.70 4.43
CA THR A 17 -12.03 -2.58 3.76
C THR A 17 -12.72 -3.93 3.60
N GLN A 18 -11.94 -5.00 3.47
CA GLN A 18 -12.36 -6.42 3.47
C GLN A 18 -13.58 -6.69 2.56
N GLU A 19 -13.61 -6.03 1.43
CA GLU A 19 -14.74 -6.08 0.51
C GLU A 19 -14.75 -7.36 -0.35
N GLY A 20 -15.96 -7.78 -0.72
CA GLY A 20 -16.19 -8.89 -1.62
C GLY A 20 -16.34 -8.45 -3.09
N LYS A 21 -16.97 -9.30 -3.93
CA LYS A 21 -17.30 -8.97 -5.32
C LYS A 21 -18.27 -7.80 -5.46
N LYS A 22 -19.12 -7.60 -4.47
CA LYS A 22 -20.05 -6.49 -4.42
C LYS A 22 -19.57 -5.56 -3.32
N ILE A 23 -18.97 -4.45 -3.76
CA ILE A 23 -18.48 -3.43 -2.86
C ILE A 23 -19.66 -2.73 -2.16
N SER A 24 -19.56 -2.52 -0.87
CA SER A 24 -20.56 -1.79 -0.10
C SER A 24 -20.60 -0.31 -0.52
N PRO A 25 -21.78 0.25 -0.79
CA PRO A 25 -21.92 1.69 -0.98
C PRO A 25 -21.37 2.50 0.20
N ASP A 26 -21.58 2.05 1.43
CA ASP A 26 -21.11 2.74 2.64
C ASP A 26 -19.57 2.83 2.68
N THR A 27 -18.87 1.78 2.23
CA THR A 27 -17.41 1.80 2.09
C THR A 27 -16.96 2.86 1.07
N LEU A 28 -17.63 2.94 -0.07
CA LEU A 28 -17.31 3.93 -1.10
C LEU A 28 -17.64 5.36 -0.63
N ASP A 29 -18.75 5.54 0.06
CA ASP A 29 -19.14 6.83 0.63
C ASP A 29 -18.15 7.30 1.70
N LEU A 30 -17.67 6.37 2.55
CA LEU A 30 -16.63 6.66 3.53
C LEU A 30 -15.31 7.06 2.87
N ILE A 31 -14.86 6.29 1.87
CA ILE A 31 -13.63 6.61 1.12
C ILE A 31 -13.76 7.97 0.45
N ASN A 32 -14.86 8.24 -0.25
CA ASN A 32 -15.09 9.52 -0.90
C ASN A 32 -15.10 10.67 0.10
N SER A 33 -15.81 10.52 1.21
CA SER A 33 -15.87 11.54 2.27
C SER A 33 -14.51 11.82 2.90
N ALA A 34 -13.70 10.77 3.11
CA ALA A 34 -12.34 10.91 3.63
C ALA A 34 -11.43 11.65 2.62
N LEU A 35 -11.51 11.31 1.34
CA LEU A 35 -10.74 11.97 0.29
C LEU A 35 -11.10 13.45 0.16
N ASP A 36 -12.40 13.78 0.19
CA ASP A 36 -12.89 15.16 0.06
C ASP A 36 -12.54 16.00 1.30
N ARG A 37 -12.51 15.39 2.48
CA ARG A 37 -12.16 16.08 3.73
C ARG A 37 -10.67 16.30 3.93
N VAL A 38 -9.86 15.28 3.57
CA VAL A 38 -8.41 15.32 3.78
C VAL A 38 -7.69 16.00 2.62
N GLU A 39 -8.18 15.80 1.39
CA GLU A 39 -7.50 16.21 0.15
C GLU A 39 -6.05 15.71 0.16
N PRO A 40 -5.82 14.38 0.21
CA PRO A 40 -4.49 13.83 0.36
C PRO A 40 -3.65 13.97 -0.92
N ASP A 41 -2.33 14.07 -0.75
CA ASP A 41 -1.36 14.01 -1.84
C ASP A 41 -0.99 12.57 -2.22
N LEU A 42 -1.19 11.63 -1.30
CA LEU A 42 -1.00 10.19 -1.49
C LEU A 42 -2.01 9.40 -0.66
N VAL A 43 -2.54 8.34 -1.24
CA VAL A 43 -3.31 7.33 -0.49
C VAL A 43 -2.49 6.05 -0.37
N VAL A 44 -2.46 5.48 0.82
CA VAL A 44 -1.84 4.18 1.11
C VAL A 44 -2.94 3.19 1.49
N TYR A 45 -3.22 2.24 0.61
CA TYR A 45 -4.05 1.09 0.98
C TYR A 45 -3.15 0.05 1.67
N SER A 46 -3.33 -0.09 2.95
CA SER A 46 -2.35 -0.78 3.79
C SER A 46 -2.76 -2.18 4.24
N GLY A 47 -3.46 -2.89 3.37
CA GLY A 47 -3.76 -4.30 3.53
C GLY A 47 -5.23 -4.60 3.80
N ASP A 48 -5.59 -5.85 3.55
CA ASP A 48 -6.92 -6.40 3.71
C ASP A 48 -7.99 -5.61 2.92
N GLN A 49 -7.68 -5.27 1.66
CA GLN A 49 -8.59 -4.52 0.78
C GLN A 49 -9.78 -5.37 0.37
N ILE A 50 -9.52 -6.63 0.00
CA ILE A 50 -10.56 -7.59 -0.40
C ILE A 50 -10.43 -8.89 0.38
N TRP A 51 -11.57 -9.53 0.59
CA TRP A 51 -11.63 -10.77 1.35
C TRP A 51 -12.66 -11.73 0.77
N GLY A 52 -12.39 -13.03 0.92
CA GLY A 52 -13.38 -14.05 0.62
C GLY A 52 -13.02 -14.99 -0.52
N LYS A 53 -12.20 -16.00 -0.22
CA LYS A 53 -11.85 -17.08 -1.16
C LYS A 53 -13.07 -17.74 -1.82
N ARG A 54 -14.15 -17.97 -1.06
CA ARG A 54 -15.37 -18.57 -1.58
C ARG A 54 -16.11 -17.65 -2.56
N THR A 55 -15.94 -16.34 -2.40
CA THR A 55 -16.56 -15.33 -3.24
C THR A 55 -15.85 -15.19 -4.57
N PHE A 56 -14.53 -15.03 -4.54
CA PHE A 56 -13.71 -14.77 -5.73
C PHE A 56 -13.28 -16.04 -6.45
N LYS A 57 -12.92 -17.10 -5.72
CA LYS A 57 -12.45 -18.39 -6.28
C LYS A 57 -11.29 -18.25 -7.28
N GLY A 58 -10.41 -17.27 -7.07
CA GLY A 58 -9.30 -16.99 -7.98
C GLY A 58 -9.71 -16.38 -9.32
N ASN A 59 -10.94 -15.90 -9.46
CA ASN A 59 -11.37 -15.24 -10.69
C ASN A 59 -10.72 -13.85 -10.82
N ARG A 60 -9.73 -13.74 -11.69
CA ARG A 60 -8.93 -12.54 -11.90
C ARG A 60 -9.78 -11.32 -12.27
N ASP A 61 -10.75 -11.48 -13.17
CA ASP A 61 -11.58 -10.36 -13.63
C ASP A 61 -12.49 -9.85 -12.51
N ALA A 62 -13.03 -10.75 -11.69
CA ALA A 62 -13.83 -10.34 -10.53
C ALA A 62 -12.98 -9.63 -9.47
N ILE A 63 -11.76 -10.09 -9.23
CA ILE A 63 -10.81 -9.45 -8.32
C ILE A 63 -10.42 -8.07 -8.87
N LYS A 64 -10.02 -7.99 -10.13
CA LYS A 64 -9.70 -6.72 -10.80
C LYS A 64 -10.84 -5.71 -10.70
N ASN A 65 -12.06 -6.16 -10.98
CA ASN A 65 -13.23 -5.28 -10.90
C ASN A 65 -13.45 -4.73 -9.48
N SER A 66 -13.31 -5.58 -8.45
CA SER A 66 -13.46 -5.12 -7.07
C SER A 66 -12.36 -4.14 -6.66
N LEU A 67 -11.12 -4.40 -7.02
CA LEU A 67 -9.98 -3.51 -6.76
C LEU A 67 -10.09 -2.18 -7.52
N ASP A 68 -10.55 -2.22 -8.79
CA ASP A 68 -10.81 -0.99 -9.56
C ASP A 68 -11.90 -0.14 -8.90
N ILE A 69 -13.01 -0.74 -8.47
CA ILE A 69 -14.08 -0.02 -7.78
C ILE A 69 -13.57 0.63 -6.49
N LEU A 70 -12.77 -0.08 -5.68
CA LEU A 70 -12.22 0.45 -4.43
C LEU A 70 -11.23 1.60 -4.66
N THR A 71 -10.44 1.54 -5.72
CA THR A 71 -9.44 2.57 -6.03
C THR A 71 -9.97 3.68 -6.94
N LYS A 72 -11.14 3.49 -7.55
CA LYS A 72 -11.78 4.46 -8.44
C LYS A 72 -11.94 5.86 -7.85
N PRO A 73 -12.27 6.03 -6.57
CA PRO A 73 -12.30 7.35 -5.93
C PRO A 73 -10.97 8.13 -6.04
N CYS A 74 -9.83 7.44 -5.92
CA CYS A 74 -8.50 8.03 -6.11
C CYS A 74 -8.24 8.35 -7.59
N GLN A 75 -8.52 7.41 -8.48
CA GLN A 75 -8.32 7.57 -9.92
C GLN A 75 -9.13 8.77 -10.48
N ASN A 76 -10.41 8.89 -10.08
CA ASN A 76 -11.28 9.97 -10.51
C ASN A 76 -10.77 11.36 -10.08
N ARG A 77 -10.09 11.45 -8.93
CA ARG A 77 -9.50 12.67 -8.40
C ARG A 77 -8.04 12.88 -8.83
N LYS A 78 -7.48 11.92 -9.58
CA LYS A 78 -6.06 11.88 -9.96
C LYS A 78 -5.13 11.94 -8.74
N ILE A 79 -5.55 11.33 -7.65
CA ILE A 79 -4.74 11.21 -6.43
C ILE A 79 -3.88 9.95 -6.55
N PRO A 80 -2.55 10.06 -6.47
CA PRO A 80 -1.66 8.90 -6.44
C PRO A 80 -2.02 7.97 -5.28
N PHE A 81 -1.91 6.67 -5.53
CA PHE A 81 -2.08 5.68 -4.48
C PHE A 81 -1.09 4.53 -4.60
N THR A 82 -0.81 3.91 -3.47
CA THR A 82 0.01 2.71 -3.37
C THR A 82 -0.62 1.71 -2.42
N ILE A 83 -0.05 0.50 -2.36
CA ILE A 83 -0.60 -0.60 -1.56
C ILE A 83 0.47 -1.31 -0.73
N CYS A 84 0.05 -1.90 0.39
CA CYS A 84 0.63 -3.09 0.99
C CYS A 84 -0.43 -4.18 1.02
N PHE A 85 0.01 -5.43 1.10
CA PHE A 85 -0.90 -6.55 1.28
C PHE A 85 -1.08 -6.88 2.76
N GLY A 86 -2.31 -7.26 3.11
CA GLY A 86 -2.66 -7.84 4.39
C GLY A 86 -2.77 -9.37 4.31
N ASN A 87 -3.21 -9.98 5.39
CA ASN A 87 -3.33 -11.44 5.43
C ASN A 87 -4.56 -11.99 4.70
N HIS A 88 -5.57 -11.15 4.47
CA HIS A 88 -6.79 -11.56 3.78
C HIS A 88 -6.71 -11.43 2.25
N ASP A 89 -5.90 -10.53 1.73
CA ASP A 89 -5.83 -10.28 0.28
C ASP A 89 -5.50 -11.55 -0.51
N ARG A 90 -4.54 -12.36 -0.06
CA ARG A 90 -4.18 -13.64 -0.71
C ARG A 90 -5.27 -14.73 -0.61
N GLN A 91 -6.25 -14.56 0.29
CA GLN A 91 -7.32 -15.55 0.48
C GLN A 91 -8.38 -15.51 -0.64
N VAL A 92 -8.31 -14.59 -1.55
CA VAL A 92 -9.20 -14.51 -2.72
C VAL A 92 -8.88 -15.53 -3.81
N GLY A 93 -7.72 -16.21 -3.70
CA GLY A 93 -7.28 -17.27 -4.60
C GLY A 93 -6.39 -16.83 -5.75
N LEU A 94 -5.88 -15.59 -5.71
CA LEU A 94 -4.70 -15.11 -6.43
C LEU A 94 -3.59 -14.82 -5.43
N SER A 95 -2.34 -14.98 -5.86
CA SER A 95 -1.19 -14.57 -5.07
C SER A 95 -1.11 -13.04 -4.95
N ASN A 96 -0.31 -12.54 -4.02
CA ASN A 96 -0.07 -11.11 -3.89
C ASN A 96 0.59 -10.53 -5.14
N GLU A 97 1.51 -11.29 -5.77
CA GLU A 97 2.18 -10.91 -7.01
C GLU A 97 1.20 -10.79 -8.18
N GLU A 98 0.27 -11.74 -8.32
CA GLU A 98 -0.77 -11.67 -9.35
C GLU A 98 -1.71 -10.48 -9.13
N GLN A 99 -2.04 -10.16 -7.88
CA GLN A 99 -2.84 -8.99 -7.55
C GLN A 99 -2.05 -7.69 -7.75
N PHE A 100 -0.76 -7.68 -7.45
CA PHE A 100 0.11 -6.52 -7.69
C PHE A 100 0.16 -6.16 -9.19
N GLU A 101 0.24 -7.16 -10.08
CA GLU A 101 0.14 -6.92 -11.53
C GLU A 101 -1.22 -6.34 -11.94
N ILE A 102 -2.31 -6.64 -11.21
CA ILE A 102 -3.61 -5.97 -11.43
C ILE A 102 -3.55 -4.49 -11.03
N TYR A 103 -2.96 -4.16 -9.88
CA TYR A 103 -2.84 -2.76 -9.44
C TYR A 103 -2.04 -1.91 -10.41
N LYS A 104 -1.01 -2.48 -11.07
CA LYS A 104 -0.21 -1.79 -12.09
C LYS A 104 -1.01 -1.36 -13.34
N GLU A 105 -2.19 -1.95 -13.54
CA GLU A 105 -3.08 -1.59 -14.64
C GLU A 105 -3.96 -0.36 -14.32
N PHE A 106 -3.97 0.12 -13.08
CA PHE A 106 -4.81 1.23 -12.65
C PHE A 106 -4.11 2.58 -12.77
N ASP A 107 -4.87 3.58 -13.22
CA ASP A 107 -4.40 4.95 -13.23
C ASP A 107 -4.03 5.43 -11.82
N CYS A 108 -3.01 6.25 -11.72
CA CYS A 108 -2.52 6.84 -10.46
C CYS A 108 -1.86 5.84 -9.49
N PHE A 109 -1.71 4.58 -9.85
CA PHE A 109 -0.93 3.64 -9.03
C PHE A 109 0.56 3.97 -9.10
N VAL A 110 1.21 4.10 -7.94
CA VAL A 110 2.63 4.47 -7.81
C VAL A 110 3.45 3.44 -7.01
N GLY A 111 2.93 2.23 -6.88
CA GLY A 111 3.63 1.15 -6.18
C GLY A 111 4.69 0.47 -7.04
N GLU A 112 5.70 -0.04 -6.37
CA GLU A 112 6.72 -0.92 -6.92
C GLU A 112 6.79 -2.20 -6.07
N SER A 113 7.51 -3.20 -6.53
CA SER A 113 7.83 -4.39 -5.75
C SER A 113 9.30 -4.73 -5.96
N GLU A 114 10.08 -4.61 -4.91
CA GLU A 114 11.50 -4.97 -4.92
C GLU A 114 11.64 -6.47 -5.19
N LYS A 115 12.65 -6.81 -5.97
CA LYS A 115 12.97 -8.20 -6.31
C LYS A 115 14.00 -8.76 -5.32
N ASP A 116 14.10 -10.06 -5.27
CA ASP A 116 15.11 -10.79 -4.50
C ASP A 116 15.03 -10.60 -2.97
N ILE A 117 13.87 -10.15 -2.49
CA ILE A 117 13.51 -10.12 -1.06
C ILE A 117 12.15 -10.75 -0.85
N ASP A 118 11.90 -11.27 0.34
CA ASP A 118 10.64 -11.93 0.68
C ASP A 118 9.48 -10.93 0.68
N GLY A 119 8.28 -11.43 0.36
CA GLY A 119 7.07 -10.64 0.30
C GLY A 119 6.88 -9.88 -1.02
N CYS A 120 5.74 -9.22 -1.13
CA CYS A 120 5.31 -8.50 -2.32
C CYS A 120 5.01 -7.04 -1.99
N ALA A 121 5.23 -6.15 -2.94
CA ALA A 121 5.03 -4.71 -2.78
C ALA A 121 5.95 -4.05 -1.73
N ASN A 122 7.14 -4.63 -1.49
CA ASN A 122 8.17 -3.93 -0.75
C ASN A 122 8.78 -2.83 -1.63
N HIS A 123 8.64 -1.56 -1.24
CA HIS A 123 9.17 -0.43 -2.00
C HIS A 123 9.34 0.84 -1.19
N ILE A 124 9.92 1.84 -1.83
CA ILE A 124 10.18 3.15 -1.24
C ILE A 124 9.48 4.21 -2.09
N ILE A 125 8.78 5.11 -1.43
CA ILE A 125 8.25 6.31 -2.07
C ILE A 125 9.05 7.52 -1.61
N GLU A 126 9.64 8.22 -2.57
CA GLU A 126 10.33 9.49 -2.36
C GLU A 126 9.33 10.64 -2.36
N ILE A 127 9.37 11.46 -1.32
CA ILE A 127 8.58 12.68 -1.21
C ILE A 127 9.54 13.85 -1.17
N LYS A 128 9.39 14.79 -2.11
CA LYS A 128 10.33 15.88 -2.36
C LYS A 128 9.71 17.24 -2.05
N ASP A 129 10.56 18.23 -1.93
CA ASP A 129 10.21 19.65 -1.98
C ASP A 129 11.06 20.29 -3.06
N GLY A 130 10.48 20.58 -4.21
CA GLY A 130 11.24 20.85 -5.42
C GLY A 130 12.15 19.67 -5.78
N ASP A 131 13.47 19.91 -5.85
CA ASP A 131 14.48 18.88 -6.13
C ASP A 131 15.03 18.22 -4.87
N GLU A 132 14.71 18.75 -3.69
CA GLU A 132 15.22 18.25 -2.43
C GLU A 132 14.38 17.07 -1.91
N LEU A 133 15.05 15.95 -1.61
CA LEU A 133 14.41 14.82 -0.95
C LEU A 133 14.15 15.16 0.52
N LYS A 134 12.88 15.17 0.94
CA LYS A 134 12.49 15.51 2.31
C LYS A 134 12.11 14.28 3.13
N PHE A 135 11.52 13.29 2.48
CA PHE A 135 10.92 12.17 3.20
C PHE A 135 10.97 10.88 2.37
N LEU A 136 11.18 9.76 3.03
CA LEU A 136 11.08 8.41 2.47
C LEU A 136 9.99 7.64 3.18
N LEU A 137 9.03 7.15 2.42
CA LEU A 137 8.01 6.23 2.91
C LEU A 137 8.40 4.81 2.50
N TYR A 138 8.72 3.97 3.48
CA TYR A 138 8.98 2.55 3.27
C TYR A 138 7.68 1.75 3.42
N LEU A 139 7.37 0.97 2.41
CA LEU A 139 6.29 -0.01 2.44
C LEU A 139 6.92 -1.40 2.49
N ILE A 140 6.59 -2.16 3.53
CA ILE A 140 7.20 -3.47 3.79
C ILE A 140 6.08 -4.47 4.04
N ASP A 141 6.08 -5.56 3.27
CA ASP A 141 5.16 -6.67 3.47
C ASP A 141 5.51 -7.43 4.77
N SER A 142 4.58 -7.49 5.69
CA SER A 142 4.73 -8.27 6.93
C SER A 142 4.18 -9.69 6.81
N HIS A 143 3.93 -10.11 5.59
CA HIS A 143 3.42 -11.44 5.23
C HIS A 143 2.01 -11.72 5.76
N SER A 144 1.69 -12.98 5.98
CA SER A 144 0.35 -13.45 6.24
C SER A 144 0.30 -14.43 7.41
N ASN A 145 -0.70 -15.31 7.41
CA ASN A 145 -0.87 -16.34 8.42
C ASN A 145 0.15 -17.47 8.21
N LEU A 146 0.70 -17.96 9.31
CA LEU A 146 1.39 -19.25 9.41
C LEU A 146 0.38 -20.33 9.82
N GLU A 147 0.85 -21.57 9.95
CA GLU A 147 0.05 -22.66 10.51
C GLU A 147 -0.40 -22.34 11.94
N ILE A 148 0.50 -21.72 12.72
CA ILE A 148 0.22 -21.21 14.07
C ILE A 148 0.62 -19.74 14.11
N GLY A 149 -0.36 -18.84 14.23
CA GLY A 149 -0.16 -17.40 14.36
C GLY A 149 0.05 -16.65 13.04
N TYR A 150 0.79 -15.56 13.13
CA TYR A 150 1.11 -14.67 12.01
C TYR A 150 2.60 -14.68 11.73
N ASP A 151 2.95 -14.48 10.48
CA ASP A 151 4.30 -14.24 10.04
C ASP A 151 4.77 -12.82 10.39
N ASN A 152 6.01 -12.51 10.11
CA ASN A 152 6.65 -11.22 10.44
C ASN A 152 7.55 -10.75 9.30
N VAL A 153 8.13 -9.58 9.45
CA VAL A 153 9.14 -9.07 8.53
C VAL A 153 10.40 -9.94 8.61
N HIS A 154 10.85 -10.44 7.46
CA HIS A 154 11.98 -11.37 7.36
C HIS A 154 13.35 -10.65 7.37
N GLU A 155 14.40 -11.40 7.66
CA GLU A 155 15.76 -10.86 7.78
C GLU A 155 16.23 -10.16 6.49
N ASN A 156 15.97 -10.74 5.30
CA ASN A 156 16.36 -10.15 4.03
C ASN A 156 15.63 -8.82 3.73
N GLN A 157 14.40 -8.64 4.23
CA GLN A 157 13.69 -7.35 4.16
C GLN A 157 14.33 -6.32 5.09
N ILE A 158 14.77 -6.73 6.28
CA ILE A 158 15.49 -5.88 7.23
C ILE A 158 16.84 -5.44 6.66
N GLU A 159 17.56 -6.37 6.03
CA GLU A 159 18.83 -6.09 5.36
C GLU A 159 18.63 -5.14 4.17
N TRP A 160 17.60 -5.37 3.36
CA TRP A 160 17.21 -4.46 2.27
C TRP A 160 16.94 -3.06 2.79
N TYR A 161 16.12 -2.94 3.84
CA TYR A 161 15.84 -1.66 4.48
C TYR A 161 17.12 -0.94 4.93
N LYS A 162 18.01 -1.64 5.65
CA LYS A 162 19.29 -1.08 6.11
C LYS A 162 20.14 -0.58 4.93
N LYS A 163 20.30 -1.41 3.90
CA LYS A 163 21.07 -1.09 2.70
C LYS A 163 20.50 0.13 1.97
N LYS A 164 19.17 0.19 1.79
CA LYS A 164 18.52 1.34 1.14
C LYS A 164 18.69 2.60 1.98
N ARG A 165 18.43 2.54 3.29
CA ARG A 165 18.63 3.65 4.22
C ARG A 165 20.05 4.21 4.11
N ASP A 166 21.06 3.36 4.23
CA ASP A 166 22.47 3.78 4.21
C ASP A 166 22.84 4.44 2.86
N SER A 167 22.34 3.89 1.75
CA SER A 167 22.52 4.48 0.42
C SER A 167 21.88 5.88 0.28
N TYR A 168 20.70 6.07 0.87
CA TYR A 168 20.05 7.38 0.88
C TYR A 168 20.78 8.38 1.80
N GLU A 169 21.25 7.93 2.97
CA GLU A 169 22.03 8.77 3.88
C GLU A 169 23.39 9.16 3.26
N GLU A 170 24.03 8.29 2.52
CA GLU A 170 25.26 8.59 1.79
C GLU A 170 25.03 9.65 0.70
N LYS A 171 23.91 9.54 -0.04
CA LYS A 171 23.61 10.43 -1.17
C LYS A 171 23.06 11.79 -0.75
N TYR A 172 22.22 11.84 0.27
CA TYR A 172 21.47 13.04 0.64
C TYR A 172 21.81 13.59 2.02
N GLY A 173 22.75 12.96 2.73
CA GLY A 173 23.03 13.26 4.12
C GLY A 173 21.97 12.66 5.05
N ARG A 174 22.12 12.88 6.34
CA ARG A 174 21.19 12.36 7.34
C ARG A 174 19.83 13.03 7.18
N LEU A 175 18.90 12.31 6.59
CA LEU A 175 17.52 12.76 6.44
C LEU A 175 16.84 12.76 7.83
N ILE A 176 16.19 13.88 8.16
CA ILE A 176 15.49 14.08 9.43
C ILE A 176 14.19 13.27 9.41
N PRO A 177 13.68 12.82 10.54
CA PRO A 177 13.73 11.44 10.95
C PRO A 177 12.90 10.55 10.05
N PHE A 178 13.43 9.40 9.72
CA PHE A 178 12.67 8.31 9.14
C PHE A 178 11.51 7.94 10.08
N SER A 179 10.31 8.43 9.82
CA SER A 179 9.14 7.70 10.32
C SER A 179 8.98 6.49 9.40
N THR A 180 9.57 5.39 9.81
CA THR A 180 9.17 4.09 9.35
C THR A 180 7.71 3.96 9.71
N PHE A 181 6.79 4.06 8.74
CA PHE A 181 5.48 3.50 8.94
C PHE A 181 5.69 1.99 8.97
N ARG A 182 6.15 1.53 10.12
CA ARG A 182 6.05 0.14 10.48
C ARG A 182 4.57 -0.14 10.46
N TYR A 183 4.10 -0.85 9.47
CA TYR A 183 2.74 -1.34 9.48
C TYR A 183 2.64 -2.31 10.65
N VAL A 184 2.30 -1.77 11.80
CA VAL A 184 1.83 -2.57 12.91
C VAL A 184 0.40 -2.88 12.56
N LYS A 185 0.13 -4.11 12.15
CA LYS A 185 -1.22 -4.61 12.10
C LYS A 185 -1.82 -4.39 13.48
N PHE A 186 -2.77 -3.46 13.59
CA PHE A 186 -3.58 -3.36 14.77
C PHE A 186 -4.35 -4.67 14.88
N LEU A 187 -4.00 -5.49 15.87
CA LEU A 187 -4.79 -6.63 16.23
C LEU A 187 -6.13 -6.07 16.71
N SER A 188 -7.17 -6.19 15.88
CA SER A 188 -8.54 -6.09 16.34
C SER A 188 -8.77 -7.31 17.24
N PHE A 189 -8.92 -7.08 18.52
CA PHE A 189 -9.37 -8.09 19.48
C PHE A 189 -10.85 -8.41 19.25
#